data_0b480a7ccf595955eaf48de98f501c85
#
_entry.id   0b480a7ccf595955eaf48de98f501c85
#
_cell.length_a   1.000
_cell.length_b   1.000
_cell.length_c   1.000
_cell.angle_alpha   90.00
_cell.angle_beta   90.00
_cell.angle_gamma   90.00
#
_symmetry.space_group_name_H-M   'P 1'
#
loop_
_entity.id
_entity.type
_entity.pdbx_description
1 polymer ?
#
loop_
_entity_poly.entity_id
_entity_poly.type
_entity_poly.pdbx_seq_one_letter_code
_entity_poly.pdbx_strand_id
1 'polypeptide(L)'
;MTILYIDNEHCSSLEQLKAYFKIGANYDNPIVTDLLDYGHAGDISDWLREKGEYELAKAVDNLNDNLGDSEYFSQLTAIITGERGATEKPVFQKCFHVESVTAEKDDNGIIVCVQLKILSSVNESYELAVRTNWGTKGNIVNPYNFDEGSTVNLKFKFRKRPNSEINQLTLFADEKEVYSKDGILSGQNIMEFTIGDCCFKMIKIEHGTFNMGVGKDTHQVILTKDYYIGETQVTQALWKAVTGKAPSHFNGENRPVEQVNWDQCLYFMKRINDELSSQLKGMKFRLPTEAEWEFAARGGTKSRGYKYSGSDILYRVAWCGRNSNGETHEVATLQPNELGIYDMSGNVDEWCLDRFDVYENSIQTNPVGPKYGGTRVIRGGSWSNLRWIDFCSSSRTFSDPHEHYATIGLRLTLSE
;
A
#
# COMPACT_ATOMS: atom_id res chain seq x y z
N MET A 1 -10.36 -12.33 24.96
CA MET A 1 -11.22 -11.20 25.35
C MET A 1 -10.86 -10.05 24.46
N THR A 2 -11.71 -9.77 23.49
CA THR A 2 -11.49 -8.68 22.51
C THR A 2 -11.79 -7.35 23.18
N ILE A 3 -10.84 -6.42 23.15
CA ILE A 3 -10.97 -5.10 23.78
C ILE A 3 -10.98 -4.05 22.67
N LEU A 4 -12.07 -3.30 22.53
CA LEU A 4 -12.18 -2.18 21.61
C LEU A 4 -11.81 -0.88 22.33
N TYR A 5 -10.82 -0.17 21.81
CA TYR A 5 -10.46 1.18 22.22
C TYR A 5 -10.78 2.16 21.09
N ILE A 6 -11.79 2.98 21.27
CA ILE A 6 -12.25 3.95 20.28
C ILE A 6 -11.98 5.34 20.86
N ASP A 7 -11.26 6.17 20.14
CA ASP A 7 -10.79 7.50 20.60
C ASP A 7 -10.04 7.41 21.96
N ASN A 8 -9.20 6.39 22.13
CA ASN A 8 -8.46 6.04 23.35
C ASN A 8 -9.34 5.66 24.56
N GLU A 9 -10.63 5.48 24.41
CA GLU A 9 -11.55 5.02 25.47
C GLU A 9 -11.94 3.56 25.26
N HIS A 10 -12.03 2.81 26.37
CA HIS A 10 -12.48 1.42 26.35
C HIS A 10 -13.99 1.33 26.09
N CYS A 11 -14.38 0.71 24.96
CA CYS A 11 -15.77 0.42 24.64
C CYS A 11 -16.27 -0.77 25.47
N SER A 12 -17.16 -0.51 26.43
CA SER A 12 -17.61 -1.51 27.41
C SER A 12 -19.00 -2.10 27.14
N SER A 13 -19.83 -1.45 26.33
CA SER A 13 -21.21 -1.86 26.06
C SER A 13 -21.66 -1.61 24.62
N LEU A 14 -22.68 -2.38 24.17
CA LEU A 14 -23.27 -2.20 22.84
C LEU A 14 -23.84 -0.78 22.64
N GLU A 15 -24.44 -0.19 23.69
CA GLU A 15 -24.97 1.16 23.62
C GLU A 15 -23.86 2.20 23.43
N GLN A 16 -22.70 1.99 24.04
CA GLN A 16 -21.53 2.83 23.83
C GLN A 16 -20.98 2.66 22.39
N LEU A 17 -20.90 1.41 21.89
CA LEU A 17 -20.51 1.17 20.51
C LEU A 17 -21.45 1.86 19.50
N LYS A 18 -22.77 1.74 19.70
CA LYS A 18 -23.78 2.45 18.89
C LYS A 18 -23.59 3.97 18.94
N ALA A 19 -23.26 4.53 20.12
CA ALA A 19 -23.00 5.95 20.25
C ALA A 19 -21.81 6.42 19.43
N TYR A 20 -20.72 5.65 19.40
CA TYR A 20 -19.55 5.94 18.55
C TYR A 20 -19.90 5.94 17.07
N PHE A 21 -20.69 4.97 16.58
CA PHE A 21 -21.15 4.97 15.20
C PHE A 21 -22.04 6.18 14.85
N LYS A 22 -22.84 6.68 15.79
CA LYS A 22 -23.64 7.90 15.59
C LYS A 22 -22.78 9.17 15.56
N ILE A 23 -21.73 9.25 16.39
CA ILE A 23 -20.79 10.37 16.39
C ILE A 23 -19.95 10.34 15.11
N GLY A 24 -19.53 9.16 14.66
CA GLY A 24 -18.75 8.94 13.44
C GLY A 24 -19.56 9.10 12.15
N ALA A 25 -20.82 9.48 12.17
CA ALA A 25 -21.65 9.69 10.97
C ALA A 25 -21.07 10.77 10.02
N ASN A 26 -20.14 11.60 10.49
CA ASN A 26 -19.35 12.51 9.65
C ASN A 26 -18.00 11.86 9.37
N TYR A 27 -17.75 11.47 8.12
CA TYR A 27 -16.60 10.66 7.67
C TYR A 27 -15.21 11.27 8.00
N ASP A 28 -15.14 12.58 8.23
CA ASP A 28 -13.90 13.28 8.64
C ASP A 28 -13.55 13.14 10.14
N ASN A 29 -14.32 12.34 10.89
CA ASN A 29 -14.10 12.15 12.32
C ASN A 29 -13.04 11.05 12.57
N PRO A 30 -12.00 11.27 13.41
CA PRO A 30 -10.99 10.27 13.75
C PRO A 30 -11.55 8.94 14.28
N ILE A 31 -12.72 8.97 14.96
CA ILE A 31 -13.42 7.78 15.44
C ILE A 31 -13.77 6.81 14.31
N VAL A 32 -14.02 7.30 13.09
CA VAL A 32 -14.33 6.47 11.92
C VAL A 32 -13.18 5.55 11.59
N THR A 33 -11.94 6.01 11.68
CA THR A 33 -10.75 5.21 11.43
C THR A 33 -10.67 4.02 12.40
N ASP A 34 -10.86 4.27 13.70
CA ASP A 34 -10.84 3.19 14.69
C ASP A 34 -11.95 2.16 14.44
N LEU A 35 -13.17 2.63 14.12
CA LEU A 35 -14.32 1.75 13.84
C LEU A 35 -14.13 0.92 12.56
N LEU A 36 -13.52 1.50 11.53
CA LEU A 36 -13.18 0.79 10.29
C LEU A 36 -12.08 -0.24 10.53
N ASP A 37 -11.02 0.13 11.25
CA ASP A 37 -9.92 -0.77 11.58
C ASP A 37 -10.43 -2.02 12.34
N TYR A 38 -11.27 -1.82 13.36
CA TYR A 38 -11.87 -2.92 14.11
C TYR A 38 -12.92 -3.70 13.33
N GLY A 39 -13.63 -3.05 12.40
CA GLY A 39 -14.60 -3.72 11.53
C GLY A 39 -13.92 -4.69 10.57
N HIS A 40 -12.94 -4.20 9.81
CA HIS A 40 -12.18 -5.01 8.85
C HIS A 40 -11.34 -6.12 9.50
N ALA A 41 -10.91 -5.93 10.75
CA ALA A 41 -10.19 -6.97 11.51
C ALA A 41 -11.09 -8.11 12.02
N GLY A 42 -12.41 -7.94 11.97
CA GLY A 42 -13.34 -8.82 12.65
C GLY A 42 -13.39 -8.63 14.17
N ASP A 43 -12.65 -7.67 14.72
CA ASP A 43 -12.61 -7.41 16.17
C ASP A 43 -13.99 -6.96 16.70
N ILE A 44 -14.80 -6.23 15.91
CA ILE A 44 -16.16 -5.85 16.28
C ILE A 44 -17.05 -7.10 16.37
N SER A 45 -16.97 -8.01 15.42
CA SER A 45 -17.79 -9.23 15.44
C SER A 45 -17.40 -10.15 16.58
N ASP A 46 -16.13 -10.29 16.90
CA ASP A 46 -15.65 -11.06 18.04
C ASP A 46 -16.07 -10.45 19.37
N TRP A 47 -15.94 -9.13 19.49
CA TRP A 47 -16.41 -8.40 20.68
C TRP A 47 -17.93 -8.55 20.88
N LEU A 48 -18.73 -8.48 19.80
CA LEU A 48 -20.19 -8.70 19.82
C LEU A 48 -20.54 -10.11 20.31
N ARG A 49 -19.80 -11.16 19.89
CA ARG A 49 -19.99 -12.53 20.38
C ARG A 49 -19.73 -12.63 21.87
N GLU A 50 -18.68 -11.98 22.37
CA GLU A 50 -18.35 -11.95 23.80
C GLU A 50 -19.43 -11.23 24.64
N LYS A 51 -20.14 -10.26 24.02
CA LYS A 51 -21.27 -9.54 24.65
C LYS A 51 -22.61 -10.28 24.51
N GLY A 52 -22.66 -11.43 23.82
CA GLY A 52 -23.87 -12.23 23.59
C GLY A 52 -24.72 -11.76 22.41
N GLU A 53 -24.21 -10.84 21.57
CA GLU A 53 -24.90 -10.24 20.43
C GLU A 53 -24.62 -11.04 19.14
N TYR A 54 -24.98 -12.34 19.13
CA TYR A 54 -24.60 -13.28 18.08
C TYR A 54 -25.15 -12.95 16.69
N GLU A 55 -26.39 -12.43 16.60
CA GLU A 55 -27.00 -12.06 15.31
C GLU A 55 -26.32 -10.85 14.70
N LEU A 56 -25.95 -9.86 15.52
CA LEU A 56 -25.19 -8.70 15.04
C LEU A 56 -23.77 -9.11 14.61
N ALA A 57 -23.09 -9.96 15.38
CA ALA A 57 -21.79 -10.49 15.02
C ALA A 57 -21.80 -11.19 13.66
N LYS A 58 -22.80 -12.07 13.43
CA LYS A 58 -22.98 -12.76 12.15
C LYS A 58 -23.28 -11.79 10.99
N ALA A 59 -24.02 -10.72 11.24
CA ALA A 59 -24.29 -9.73 10.22
C ALA A 59 -23.02 -8.95 9.84
N VAL A 60 -22.16 -8.63 10.82
CA VAL A 60 -20.86 -7.99 10.58
C VAL A 60 -19.93 -8.91 9.79
N ASP A 61 -19.84 -10.19 10.14
CA ASP A 61 -19.02 -11.18 9.40
C ASP A 61 -19.41 -11.33 7.92
N ASN A 62 -20.67 -11.05 7.60
CA ASN A 62 -21.16 -11.14 6.23
C ASN A 62 -20.94 -9.85 5.41
N LEU A 63 -20.33 -8.83 6.00
CA LEU A 63 -19.93 -7.65 5.23
C LEU A 63 -18.84 -8.02 4.23
N ASN A 64 -18.91 -7.39 3.07
CA ASN A 64 -17.91 -7.60 2.03
C ASN A 64 -16.72 -6.67 2.25
N ASP A 65 -15.58 -7.22 2.62
CA ASP A 65 -14.32 -6.48 2.86
C ASP A 65 -13.75 -5.79 1.61
N ASN A 66 -14.28 -6.09 0.43
CA ASN A 66 -13.91 -5.41 -0.81
C ASN A 66 -14.68 -4.11 -1.07
N LEU A 67 -15.56 -3.71 -0.16
CA LEU A 67 -16.25 -2.43 -0.24
C LEU A 67 -15.28 -1.27 0.01
N GLY A 68 -15.53 -0.11 -0.60
CA GLY A 68 -14.83 1.12 -0.21
C GLY A 68 -15.18 1.52 1.22
N ASP A 69 -14.25 2.20 1.94
CA ASP A 69 -14.40 2.58 3.36
C ASP A 69 -15.73 3.25 3.67
N SER A 70 -16.15 4.19 2.84
CA SER A 70 -17.40 4.92 3.04
C SER A 70 -18.61 3.99 2.97
N GLU A 71 -18.60 3.02 2.06
CA GLU A 71 -19.70 2.06 1.90
C GLU A 71 -19.63 1.00 2.99
N TYR A 72 -18.45 0.47 3.30
CA TYR A 72 -18.25 -0.48 4.41
C TYR A 72 -18.71 0.15 5.74
N PHE A 73 -18.25 1.37 6.05
CA PHE A 73 -18.64 2.08 7.26
C PHE A 73 -20.15 2.33 7.33
N SER A 74 -20.78 2.70 6.21
CA SER A 74 -22.24 2.90 6.14
C SER A 74 -23.01 1.61 6.42
N GLN A 75 -22.58 0.48 5.85
CA GLN A 75 -23.22 -0.82 6.10
C GLN A 75 -22.97 -1.31 7.52
N LEU A 76 -21.77 -1.15 8.04
CA LEU A 76 -21.42 -1.49 9.42
C LEU A 76 -22.24 -0.64 10.41
N THR A 77 -22.38 0.67 10.14
CA THR A 77 -23.22 1.57 10.92
C THR A 77 -24.67 1.11 10.95
N ALA A 78 -25.24 0.75 9.78
CA ALA A 78 -26.62 0.27 9.67
C ALA A 78 -26.85 -1.02 10.47
N ILE A 79 -25.89 -1.95 10.45
CA ILE A 79 -25.95 -3.18 11.25
C ILE A 79 -25.92 -2.88 12.74
N ILE A 80 -24.96 -2.08 13.20
CA ILE A 80 -24.74 -1.84 14.63
C ILE A 80 -25.84 -0.96 15.24
N THR A 81 -26.28 0.09 14.53
CA THR A 81 -27.29 1.02 15.04
C THR A 81 -28.72 0.57 14.80
N GLY A 82 -28.95 -0.34 13.84
CA GLY A 82 -30.27 -0.70 13.36
C GLY A 82 -30.94 0.35 12.49
N GLU A 83 -30.25 1.45 12.17
CA GLU A 83 -30.73 2.51 11.30
C GLU A 83 -30.33 2.21 9.87
N ARG A 84 -31.31 2.05 8.97
CA ARG A 84 -31.04 1.87 7.54
C ARG A 84 -30.43 3.16 7.00
N GLY A 85 -29.13 3.18 6.80
CA GLY A 85 -28.45 4.20 6.00
C GLY A 85 -29.01 4.15 4.57
N ALA A 86 -29.51 5.27 4.09
CA ALA A 86 -29.89 5.43 2.70
C ALA A 86 -28.62 5.50 1.82
N THR A 87 -28.06 4.35 1.47
CA THR A 87 -27.07 4.29 0.40
C THR A 87 -27.61 3.44 -0.71
N GLU A 88 -28.07 4.08 -1.78
CA GLU A 88 -28.16 3.42 -3.07
C GLU A 88 -26.74 2.96 -3.44
N LYS A 89 -26.54 1.63 -3.53
CA LYS A 89 -25.27 1.08 -4.03
C LYS A 89 -25.00 1.68 -5.40
N PRO A 90 -23.78 2.15 -5.70
CA PRO A 90 -23.42 2.59 -7.03
C PRO A 90 -23.65 1.42 -8.00
N VAL A 91 -24.54 1.59 -8.96
CA VAL A 91 -24.96 0.53 -9.90
C VAL A 91 -23.75 0.02 -10.72
N PHE A 92 -22.79 0.91 -11.02
CA PHE A 92 -21.60 0.58 -11.77
C PHE A 92 -20.76 -0.55 -11.15
N GLN A 93 -20.50 -0.50 -9.85
CA GLN A 93 -19.64 -1.49 -9.16
C GLN A 93 -20.23 -2.90 -9.10
N LYS A 94 -21.53 -3.06 -9.37
CA LYS A 94 -22.16 -4.39 -9.54
C LYS A 94 -21.85 -5.01 -10.90
N CYS A 95 -21.56 -4.20 -11.91
CA CYS A 95 -21.43 -4.63 -13.30
C CYS A 95 -20.00 -4.67 -13.79
N PHE A 96 -19.11 -3.85 -13.20
CA PHE A 96 -17.75 -3.68 -13.66
C PHE A 96 -16.76 -3.69 -12.49
N HIS A 97 -15.60 -4.31 -12.74
CA HIS A 97 -14.39 -4.13 -11.94
C HIS A 97 -13.32 -3.47 -12.80
N VAL A 98 -12.66 -2.43 -12.28
CA VAL A 98 -11.54 -1.78 -12.96
C VAL A 98 -10.28 -2.63 -12.74
N GLU A 99 -9.88 -3.42 -13.72
CA GLU A 99 -8.69 -4.30 -13.63
C GLU A 99 -7.40 -3.51 -13.75
N SER A 100 -7.35 -2.57 -14.68
CA SER A 100 -6.16 -1.74 -14.87
C SER A 100 -6.49 -0.41 -15.54
N VAL A 101 -5.67 0.60 -15.24
CA VAL A 101 -5.62 1.86 -15.95
C VAL A 101 -4.19 2.16 -16.31
N THR A 102 -3.90 2.21 -17.61
CA THR A 102 -2.57 2.47 -18.15
C THR A 102 -2.59 3.65 -19.10
N ALA A 103 -1.44 4.18 -19.44
CA ALA A 103 -1.34 5.22 -20.43
C ALA A 103 -0.15 5.02 -21.34
N GLU A 104 -0.39 5.21 -22.61
CA GLU A 104 0.59 5.11 -23.67
C GLU A 104 0.84 6.50 -24.27
N LYS A 105 2.10 6.86 -24.50
CA LYS A 105 2.45 8.08 -25.22
C LYS A 105 2.45 7.79 -26.73
N ASP A 106 1.78 8.64 -27.51
CA ASP A 106 1.96 8.71 -28.96
C ASP A 106 2.54 10.08 -29.36
N ASP A 107 2.93 10.25 -30.63
CA ASP A 107 3.51 11.50 -31.14
C ASP A 107 2.60 12.72 -30.95
N ASN A 108 1.30 12.51 -30.84
CA ASN A 108 0.26 13.55 -30.77
C ASN A 108 -0.36 13.73 -29.39
N GLY A 109 -0.03 12.87 -28.42
CA GLY A 109 -0.65 12.96 -27.10
C GLY A 109 -0.45 11.74 -26.21
N ILE A 110 -1.46 11.47 -25.41
CA ILE A 110 -1.50 10.35 -24.48
C ILE A 110 -2.82 9.60 -24.69
N ILE A 111 -2.74 8.29 -24.75
CA ILE A 111 -3.88 7.39 -24.79
C ILE A 111 -3.99 6.74 -23.40
N VAL A 112 -5.07 7.05 -22.68
CA VAL A 112 -5.42 6.34 -21.44
C VAL A 112 -6.22 5.11 -21.81
N CYS A 113 -5.73 3.94 -21.43
CA CYS A 113 -6.39 2.65 -21.60
C CYS A 113 -6.99 2.24 -20.26
N VAL A 114 -8.31 2.03 -20.21
CA VAL A 114 -9.03 1.51 -19.04
C VAL A 114 -9.48 0.10 -19.37
N GLN A 115 -9.08 -0.85 -18.55
CA GLN A 115 -9.46 -2.25 -18.67
C GLN A 115 -10.51 -2.56 -17.59
N LEU A 116 -11.68 -2.99 -18.02
CA LEU A 116 -12.82 -3.31 -17.16
C LEU A 116 -13.17 -4.79 -17.29
N LYS A 117 -13.31 -5.49 -16.18
CA LYS A 117 -13.89 -6.83 -16.14
C LYS A 117 -15.40 -6.72 -15.94
N ILE A 118 -16.15 -7.43 -16.76
CA ILE A 118 -17.62 -7.51 -16.65
C ILE A 118 -17.96 -8.49 -15.52
N LEU A 119 -18.66 -8.01 -14.49
CA LEU A 119 -19.10 -8.81 -13.33
C LEU A 119 -20.53 -9.33 -13.52
N SER A 120 -21.40 -8.57 -14.19
CA SER A 120 -22.75 -9.00 -14.55
C SER A 120 -23.25 -8.26 -15.77
N SER A 121 -24.02 -8.96 -16.61
CA SER A 121 -24.68 -8.39 -17.78
C SER A 121 -26.02 -7.79 -17.36
N VAL A 122 -26.06 -6.46 -17.16
CA VAL A 122 -27.29 -5.73 -16.87
C VAL A 122 -27.70 -4.89 -18.07
N ASN A 123 -28.99 -4.71 -18.26
CA ASN A 123 -29.55 -4.00 -19.42
C ASN A 123 -29.56 -2.47 -19.20
N GLU A 124 -28.46 -1.94 -18.72
CA GLU A 124 -28.25 -0.51 -18.47
C GLU A 124 -26.96 -0.05 -19.14
N SER A 125 -26.91 1.22 -19.55
CA SER A 125 -25.73 1.85 -20.13
C SER A 125 -25.11 2.81 -19.11
N TYR A 126 -23.77 2.87 -19.08
CA TYR A 126 -23.03 3.76 -18.20
C TYR A 126 -22.23 4.77 -19.03
N GLU A 127 -22.30 6.04 -18.64
CA GLU A 127 -21.40 7.04 -19.16
C GLU A 127 -20.11 7.02 -18.35
N LEU A 128 -19.02 6.55 -18.97
CA LEU A 128 -17.70 6.55 -18.37
C LEU A 128 -16.93 7.79 -18.79
N ALA A 129 -16.44 8.56 -17.84
CA ALA A 129 -15.61 9.72 -18.09
C ALA A 129 -14.25 9.58 -17.40
N VAL A 130 -13.17 9.75 -18.16
CA VAL A 130 -11.80 9.89 -17.63
C VAL A 130 -11.49 11.37 -17.52
N ARG A 131 -11.27 11.82 -16.28
CA ARG A 131 -10.81 13.18 -15.98
C ARG A 131 -9.32 13.15 -15.64
N THR A 132 -8.59 14.06 -16.24
CA THR A 132 -7.16 14.27 -16.00
C THR A 132 -6.89 15.77 -15.86
N ASN A 133 -5.69 16.14 -15.42
CA ASN A 133 -5.26 17.55 -15.50
C ASN A 133 -5.19 18.10 -16.93
N TRP A 134 -5.30 17.25 -17.97
CA TRP A 134 -5.40 17.67 -19.38
C TRP A 134 -6.84 17.84 -19.87
N GLY A 135 -7.84 17.47 -19.08
CA GLY A 135 -9.26 17.59 -19.38
C GLY A 135 -10.03 16.30 -19.12
N THR A 136 -11.26 16.27 -19.60
CA THR A 136 -12.16 15.14 -19.45
C THR A 136 -12.50 14.53 -20.82
N LYS A 137 -12.57 13.22 -20.91
CA LYS A 137 -13.05 12.45 -22.06
C LYS A 137 -14.06 11.40 -21.59
N GLY A 138 -15.17 11.30 -22.29
CA GLY A 138 -16.23 10.34 -22.00
C GLY A 138 -16.41 9.28 -23.07
N ASN A 139 -16.99 8.16 -22.67
CA ASN A 139 -17.46 7.08 -23.54
C ASN A 139 -18.67 6.41 -22.89
N ILE A 140 -19.55 5.80 -23.68
CA ILE A 140 -20.69 5.04 -23.18
C ILE A 140 -20.36 3.55 -23.26
N VAL A 141 -20.57 2.84 -22.16
CA VAL A 141 -20.35 1.39 -22.06
C VAL A 141 -21.65 0.70 -21.67
N ASN A 142 -22.02 -0.30 -22.46
CA ASN A 142 -23.22 -1.09 -22.26
C ASN A 142 -22.82 -2.52 -21.85
N PRO A 143 -22.91 -2.90 -20.57
CA PRO A 143 -22.47 -4.21 -20.09
C PRO A 143 -23.18 -5.38 -20.77
N TYR A 144 -24.45 -5.20 -21.17
CA TYR A 144 -25.23 -6.24 -21.85
C TYR A 144 -24.69 -6.64 -23.24
N ASN A 145 -23.73 -5.88 -23.80
CA ASN A 145 -23.06 -6.23 -25.05
C ASN A 145 -21.87 -7.19 -24.83
N PHE A 146 -21.59 -7.60 -23.59
CA PHE A 146 -20.44 -8.40 -23.23
C PHE A 146 -20.83 -9.56 -22.34
N ASP A 147 -20.12 -10.69 -22.49
CA ASP A 147 -20.29 -11.85 -21.62
C ASP A 147 -19.72 -11.59 -20.22
N GLU A 148 -20.35 -12.13 -19.17
CA GLU A 148 -19.82 -12.10 -17.82
C GLU A 148 -18.43 -12.72 -17.75
N GLY A 149 -17.52 -12.09 -17.02
CA GLY A 149 -16.13 -12.49 -16.92
C GLY A 149 -15.23 -12.02 -18.08
N SER A 150 -15.83 -11.44 -19.16
CA SER A 150 -15.04 -10.85 -20.24
C SER A 150 -14.39 -9.54 -19.84
N THR A 151 -13.33 -9.14 -20.56
CA THR A 151 -12.61 -7.89 -20.33
C THR A 151 -12.85 -6.91 -21.47
N VAL A 152 -13.19 -5.69 -21.14
CA VAL A 152 -13.41 -4.57 -22.08
C VAL A 152 -12.27 -3.58 -21.98
N ASN A 153 -11.67 -3.24 -23.12
CA ASN A 153 -10.60 -2.24 -23.20
C ASN A 153 -11.13 -0.95 -23.80
N LEU A 154 -11.12 0.12 -23.02
CA LEU A 154 -11.52 1.45 -23.43
C LEU A 154 -10.29 2.34 -23.63
N LYS A 155 -10.28 3.14 -24.71
CA LYS A 155 -9.19 4.05 -25.02
C LYS A 155 -9.69 5.49 -25.06
N PHE A 156 -9.05 6.35 -24.26
CA PHE A 156 -9.35 7.79 -24.17
C PHE A 156 -8.13 8.58 -24.64
N LYS A 157 -8.24 9.27 -25.77
CA LYS A 157 -7.13 9.99 -26.38
C LYS A 157 -7.11 11.46 -25.95
N PHE A 158 -6.00 11.88 -25.32
CA PHE A 158 -5.74 13.27 -24.93
C PHE A 158 -4.65 13.86 -25.82
N ARG A 159 -4.88 15.07 -26.35
CA ARG A 159 -3.89 15.78 -27.16
C ARG A 159 -2.76 16.30 -26.28
N LYS A 160 -1.53 16.23 -26.80
CA LYS A 160 -0.33 16.72 -26.12
C LYS A 160 -0.47 18.19 -25.73
N ARG A 161 -0.11 18.51 -24.49
CA ARG A 161 0.05 19.88 -24.00
C ARG A 161 1.53 20.16 -23.79
N PRO A 162 2.07 21.32 -24.22
CA PRO A 162 3.47 21.66 -24.00
C PRO A 162 3.78 21.72 -22.50
N ASN A 163 4.92 21.14 -22.10
CA ASN A 163 5.46 21.20 -20.74
C ASN A 163 4.55 20.69 -19.61
N SER A 164 3.61 19.80 -19.91
CA SER A 164 2.77 19.20 -18.86
C SER A 164 2.69 17.68 -19.01
N GLU A 165 2.62 16.99 -17.89
CA GLU A 165 2.35 15.56 -17.82
C GLU A 165 0.96 15.31 -17.23
N ILE A 166 0.35 14.17 -17.56
CA ILE A 166 -0.86 13.77 -16.84
C ILE A 166 -0.40 13.15 -15.52
N ASN A 167 -0.66 13.83 -14.42
CA ASN A 167 -0.27 13.45 -13.06
C ASN A 167 -1.44 13.03 -12.17
N GLN A 168 -2.66 13.15 -12.68
CA GLN A 168 -3.87 12.74 -11.98
C GLN A 168 -4.88 12.18 -12.98
N LEU A 169 -5.50 11.06 -12.60
CA LEU A 169 -6.57 10.44 -13.37
C LEU A 169 -7.68 9.98 -12.44
N THR A 170 -8.89 10.39 -12.75
CA THR A 170 -10.10 9.94 -12.07
C THR A 170 -11.07 9.37 -13.11
N LEU A 171 -11.59 8.17 -12.86
CA LEU A 171 -12.65 7.56 -13.65
C LEU A 171 -14.00 7.81 -12.96
N PHE A 172 -14.93 8.33 -13.69
CA PHE A 172 -16.30 8.53 -13.27
C PHE A 172 -17.22 7.60 -14.04
N ALA A 173 -18.26 7.09 -13.39
CA ALA A 173 -19.39 6.41 -14.02
C ALA A 173 -20.66 7.15 -13.62
N ASP A 174 -21.43 7.63 -14.59
CA ASP A 174 -22.64 8.45 -14.40
C ASP A 174 -22.40 9.59 -13.39
N GLU A 175 -21.31 10.35 -13.62
CA GLU A 175 -20.83 11.46 -12.78
C GLU A 175 -20.32 11.10 -11.37
N LYS A 176 -20.41 9.82 -10.95
CA LYS A 176 -19.85 9.34 -9.68
C LYS A 176 -18.41 8.84 -9.87
N GLU A 177 -17.51 9.20 -8.96
CA GLU A 177 -16.15 8.69 -8.96
C GLU A 177 -16.13 7.19 -8.64
N VAL A 178 -15.52 6.38 -9.52
CA VAL A 178 -15.43 4.92 -9.36
C VAL A 178 -14.00 4.42 -9.26
N TYR A 179 -13.03 5.24 -9.65
CA TYR A 179 -11.61 4.93 -9.57
C TYR A 179 -10.80 6.22 -9.63
N SER A 180 -9.82 6.34 -8.75
CA SER A 180 -8.85 7.44 -8.80
C SER A 180 -7.44 6.90 -8.67
N LYS A 181 -6.53 7.47 -9.43
CA LYS A 181 -5.10 7.16 -9.37
C LYS A 181 -4.29 8.42 -9.62
N ASP A 182 -3.45 8.78 -8.66
CA ASP A 182 -2.50 9.86 -8.80
C ASP A 182 -1.16 9.32 -9.32
N GLY A 183 -0.46 10.11 -10.11
CA GLY A 183 0.90 9.79 -10.57
C GLY A 183 1.03 8.83 -11.74
N ILE A 184 0.04 8.72 -12.61
CA ILE A 184 -0.07 7.66 -13.63
C ILE A 184 0.87 7.78 -14.82
N LEU A 185 1.39 8.93 -15.16
CA LEU A 185 1.92 9.12 -16.50
C LEU A 185 3.24 9.88 -16.59
N SER A 186 4.23 9.43 -15.86
CA SER A 186 5.61 9.63 -16.29
C SER A 186 6.18 8.27 -16.70
N GLY A 187 6.21 8.00 -17.99
CA GLY A 187 6.79 6.77 -18.54
C GLY A 187 8.31 6.65 -18.36
N GLN A 188 8.87 7.28 -17.32
CA GLN A 188 10.27 7.24 -16.92
C GLN A 188 10.45 7.00 -15.40
N ASN A 189 9.38 6.83 -14.64
CA ASN A 189 9.47 6.65 -13.18
C ASN A 189 9.60 5.19 -12.73
N ILE A 190 9.56 4.25 -13.66
CA ILE A 190 9.70 2.82 -13.38
C ILE A 190 10.86 2.27 -14.22
N MET A 191 11.78 1.60 -13.57
CA MET A 191 12.77 0.75 -14.24
C MET A 191 12.39 -0.71 -14.01
N GLU A 192 12.37 -1.48 -15.08
CA GLU A 192 12.11 -2.93 -15.02
C GLU A 192 13.40 -3.70 -15.28
N PHE A 193 13.63 -4.72 -14.49
CA PHE A 193 14.77 -5.62 -14.60
C PHE A 193 14.29 -7.06 -14.61
N THR A 194 15.04 -7.93 -15.31
CA THR A 194 14.75 -9.36 -15.37
C THR A 194 16.01 -10.16 -15.08
N ILE A 195 15.90 -11.14 -14.20
CA ILE A 195 16.95 -12.14 -13.92
C ILE A 195 16.32 -13.52 -14.02
N GLY A 196 16.77 -14.33 -15.00
CA GLY A 196 16.08 -15.56 -15.35
C GLY A 196 14.63 -15.28 -15.75
N ASP A 197 13.68 -15.95 -15.09
CA ASP A 197 12.24 -15.74 -15.29
C ASP A 197 11.63 -14.69 -14.35
N CYS A 198 12.45 -14.05 -13.48
CA CYS A 198 11.99 -13.11 -12.49
C CYS A 198 12.05 -11.68 -13.00
N CYS A 199 10.90 -11.05 -13.22
CA CYS A 199 10.78 -9.62 -13.51
C CYS A 199 10.46 -8.85 -12.23
N PHE A 200 11.15 -7.72 -12.02
CA PHE A 200 10.89 -6.84 -10.88
C PHE A 200 11.02 -5.36 -11.27
N LYS A 201 10.34 -4.49 -10.53
CA LYS A 201 10.24 -3.07 -10.82
C LYS A 201 10.87 -2.22 -9.73
N MET A 202 11.50 -1.14 -10.15
CA MET A 202 12.07 -0.11 -9.30
C MET A 202 11.34 1.20 -9.57
N ILE A 203 10.73 1.78 -8.53
CA ILE A 203 9.95 3.02 -8.60
C ILE A 203 10.87 4.20 -8.32
N LYS A 204 10.87 5.21 -9.19
CA LYS A 204 11.63 6.44 -8.98
C LYS A 204 11.04 7.27 -7.85
N ILE A 205 11.88 7.68 -6.93
CA ILE A 205 11.56 8.60 -5.86
C ILE A 205 12.29 9.91 -6.13
N GLU A 206 11.53 10.97 -6.32
CA GLU A 206 12.09 12.31 -6.46
C GLU A 206 12.65 12.79 -5.11
N HIS A 207 13.80 13.45 -5.14
CA HIS A 207 14.39 14.05 -3.96
C HIS A 207 13.43 15.04 -3.29
N GLY A 208 13.62 15.29 -2.01
CA GLY A 208 12.71 16.17 -1.28
C GLY A 208 13.12 16.38 0.17
N THR A 209 12.30 17.15 0.87
CA THR A 209 12.45 17.43 2.29
C THR A 209 11.21 16.95 3.03
N PHE A 210 11.41 16.29 4.17
CA PHE A 210 10.32 15.80 5.00
C PHE A 210 10.68 15.83 6.50
N ASN A 211 9.68 15.67 7.34
CA ASN A 211 9.86 15.47 8.77
C ASN A 211 9.91 13.97 9.06
N MET A 212 11.11 13.47 9.38
CA MET A 212 11.36 12.09 9.74
C MET A 212 11.07 11.84 11.22
N GLY A 213 10.57 10.65 11.56
CA GLY A 213 10.24 10.29 12.93
C GLY A 213 8.86 10.75 13.38
N VAL A 214 8.60 10.71 14.69
CA VAL A 214 7.32 11.08 15.31
C VAL A 214 7.52 11.73 16.68
N GLY A 215 6.66 12.67 17.04
CA GLY A 215 6.67 13.33 18.34
C GLY A 215 7.96 14.08 18.61
N LYS A 216 8.59 13.83 19.77
CA LYS A 216 9.87 14.49 20.18
C LYS A 216 11.08 14.10 19.34
N ASP A 217 11.00 12.98 18.62
CA ASP A 217 12.08 12.46 17.78
C ASP A 217 11.95 12.95 16.31
N THR A 218 10.98 13.86 16.06
CA THR A 218 10.79 14.45 14.73
C THR A 218 11.90 15.44 14.41
N HIS A 219 12.53 15.25 13.25
CA HIS A 219 13.56 16.15 12.73
C HIS A 219 13.43 16.28 11.22
N GLN A 220 13.95 17.37 10.66
CA GLN A 220 13.88 17.60 9.21
C GLN A 220 15.00 16.83 8.50
N VAL A 221 14.64 16.12 7.44
CA VAL A 221 15.58 15.44 6.54
C VAL A 221 15.46 16.01 5.14
N ILE A 222 16.60 16.26 4.50
CA ILE A 222 16.74 16.69 3.12
C ILE A 222 17.42 15.58 2.33
N LEU A 223 16.67 14.96 1.41
CA LEU A 223 17.22 14.05 0.40
C LEU A 223 17.52 14.88 -0.85
N THR A 224 18.77 14.92 -1.29
CA THR A 224 19.23 15.82 -2.36
C THR A 224 19.32 15.16 -3.73
N LYS A 225 19.16 13.83 -3.80
CA LYS A 225 19.23 13.06 -5.05
C LYS A 225 18.01 12.19 -5.20
N ASP A 226 17.57 12.03 -6.45
CA ASP A 226 16.60 11.01 -6.82
C ASP A 226 17.21 9.61 -6.64
N TYR A 227 16.36 8.66 -6.29
CA TYR A 227 16.72 7.24 -6.20
C TYR A 227 15.57 6.39 -6.68
N TYR A 228 15.79 5.10 -6.84
CA TYR A 228 14.73 4.13 -7.11
C TYR A 228 14.62 3.17 -5.94
N ILE A 229 13.39 2.75 -5.64
CA ILE A 229 13.10 1.75 -4.61
C ILE A 229 12.25 0.63 -5.22
N GLY A 230 12.40 -0.60 -4.73
CA GLY A 230 11.61 -1.73 -5.19
C GLY A 230 10.10 -1.50 -5.01
N GLU A 231 9.32 -1.80 -6.05
CA GLU A 231 7.85 -1.78 -5.99
C GLU A 231 7.35 -2.63 -4.82
N THR A 232 8.01 -3.77 -4.59
CA THR A 232 7.70 -4.74 -3.54
C THR A 232 8.94 -5.08 -2.72
N GLN A 233 8.75 -5.82 -1.65
CA GLN A 233 9.79 -6.57 -0.95
C GLN A 233 10.43 -7.57 -1.94
N VAL A 234 11.73 -7.92 -1.74
CA VAL A 234 12.41 -8.92 -2.57
C VAL A 234 11.71 -10.26 -2.40
N THR A 235 11.25 -10.84 -3.52
CA THR A 235 10.56 -12.14 -3.50
C THR A 235 11.53 -13.31 -3.37
N GLN A 236 11.02 -14.46 -2.92
CA GLN A 236 11.80 -15.70 -2.85
C GLN A 236 12.28 -16.15 -4.23
N ALA A 237 11.48 -15.96 -5.27
CA ALA A 237 11.87 -16.24 -6.65
C ALA A 237 13.08 -15.40 -7.06
N LEU A 238 13.06 -14.08 -6.84
CA LEU A 238 14.16 -13.19 -7.17
C LEU A 238 15.42 -13.53 -6.34
N TRP A 239 15.25 -13.77 -5.03
CA TRP A 239 16.37 -14.19 -4.20
C TRP A 239 17.04 -15.48 -4.71
N LYS A 240 16.23 -16.48 -5.05
CA LYS A 240 16.70 -17.75 -5.60
C LYS A 240 17.39 -17.58 -6.95
N ALA A 241 16.83 -16.77 -7.84
CA ALA A 241 17.42 -16.48 -9.14
C ALA A 241 18.83 -15.87 -9.03
N VAL A 242 19.02 -14.94 -8.08
CA VAL A 242 20.30 -14.25 -7.86
C VAL A 242 21.32 -15.12 -7.08
N THR A 243 20.88 -15.84 -6.06
CA THR A 243 21.79 -16.51 -5.11
C THR A 243 21.86 -18.03 -5.27
N GLY A 244 20.89 -18.64 -5.94
CA GLY A 244 20.71 -20.09 -5.99
C GLY A 244 20.17 -20.71 -4.69
N LYS A 245 19.81 -19.91 -3.67
CA LYS A 245 19.39 -20.37 -2.34
C LYS A 245 17.93 -20.03 -2.04
N ALA A 246 17.29 -20.82 -1.19
CA ALA A 246 15.92 -20.62 -0.71
C ALA A 246 15.91 -20.70 0.83
N PRO A 247 16.22 -19.61 1.56
CA PRO A 247 16.39 -19.63 3.01
C PRO A 247 15.06 -19.56 3.78
N SER A 248 13.98 -19.15 3.13
CA SER A 248 12.72 -18.76 3.78
C SER A 248 12.05 -19.89 4.53
N HIS A 249 11.42 -19.53 5.65
CA HIS A 249 10.61 -20.43 6.48
C HIS A 249 9.27 -20.75 5.78
N PHE A 250 8.58 -19.73 5.27
CA PHE A 250 7.34 -19.90 4.51
C PHE A 250 7.64 -20.00 3.03
N ASN A 251 7.15 -21.03 2.37
CA ASN A 251 7.45 -21.27 0.95
C ASN A 251 6.42 -20.58 0.03
N GLY A 252 6.90 -19.91 -1.01
CA GLY A 252 6.07 -19.29 -2.06
C GLY A 252 6.91 -18.36 -2.92
N GLU A 253 6.92 -18.57 -4.23
CA GLU A 253 7.79 -17.82 -5.15
C GLU A 253 7.54 -16.31 -5.09
N ASN A 254 6.27 -15.89 -4.92
CA ASN A 254 5.85 -14.49 -4.83
C ASN A 254 5.80 -13.97 -3.38
N ARG A 255 6.06 -14.79 -2.37
CA ARG A 255 6.21 -14.31 -1.00
C ARG A 255 7.54 -13.57 -0.83
N PRO A 256 7.64 -12.61 0.13
CA PRO A 256 8.92 -11.99 0.43
C PRO A 256 9.92 -13.04 0.89
N VAL A 257 11.18 -12.86 0.55
CA VAL A 257 12.26 -13.62 1.17
C VAL A 257 12.40 -13.18 2.62
N GLU A 258 12.52 -14.15 3.53
CA GLU A 258 12.81 -13.95 4.94
C GLU A 258 13.85 -14.98 5.42
N GLN A 259 14.21 -15.00 6.70
CA GLN A 259 15.33 -15.80 7.23
C GLN A 259 16.67 -15.38 6.59
N VAL A 260 16.82 -14.10 6.31
CA VAL A 260 18.03 -13.50 5.74
C VAL A 260 18.60 -12.46 6.70
N ASN A 261 19.88 -12.57 7.03
CA ASN A 261 20.57 -11.57 7.82
C ASN A 261 21.14 -10.43 6.96
N TRP A 262 21.60 -9.37 7.60
CA TRP A 262 22.07 -8.17 6.92
C TRP A 262 23.27 -8.43 5.99
N ASP A 263 24.21 -9.28 6.39
CA ASP A 263 25.37 -9.64 5.58
C ASP A 263 24.97 -10.45 4.33
N GLN A 264 23.98 -11.32 4.45
CA GLN A 264 23.42 -12.06 3.31
C GLN A 264 22.70 -11.10 2.34
N CYS A 265 22.04 -10.06 2.85
CA CYS A 265 21.45 -9.02 2.00
C CYS A 265 22.56 -8.26 1.23
N LEU A 266 23.66 -7.91 1.85
CA LEU A 266 24.81 -7.30 1.14
C LEU A 266 25.42 -8.23 0.09
N TYR A 267 25.52 -9.52 0.39
CA TYR A 267 25.95 -10.52 -0.60
C TYR A 267 24.99 -10.57 -1.80
N PHE A 268 23.68 -10.57 -1.54
CA PHE A 268 22.66 -10.49 -2.58
C PHE A 268 22.83 -9.22 -3.43
N MET A 269 23.03 -8.03 -2.79
CA MET A 269 23.27 -6.78 -3.51
C MET A 269 24.51 -6.86 -4.41
N LYS A 270 25.58 -7.49 -3.94
CA LYS A 270 26.75 -7.69 -4.79
C LYS A 270 26.41 -8.54 -6.02
N ARG A 271 25.73 -9.66 -5.82
CA ARG A 271 25.40 -10.59 -6.89
C ARG A 271 24.48 -9.97 -7.95
N ILE A 272 23.42 -9.25 -7.53
CA ILE A 272 22.49 -8.60 -8.45
C ILE A 272 23.17 -7.47 -9.24
N ASN A 273 24.10 -6.73 -8.63
CA ASN A 273 24.92 -5.71 -9.31
C ASN A 273 25.83 -6.33 -10.36
N ASP A 274 26.46 -7.47 -10.06
CA ASP A 274 27.32 -8.18 -11.01
C ASP A 274 26.49 -8.67 -12.21
N GLU A 275 25.33 -9.28 -11.95
CA GLU A 275 24.43 -9.86 -12.97
C GLU A 275 23.85 -8.78 -13.91
N LEU A 276 23.41 -7.65 -13.37
CA LEU A 276 22.77 -6.58 -14.13
C LEU A 276 23.72 -5.45 -14.54
N SER A 277 25.03 -5.61 -14.38
CA SER A 277 26.04 -4.57 -14.57
C SER A 277 25.91 -3.81 -15.90
N SER A 278 25.59 -4.48 -16.99
CA SER A 278 25.39 -3.87 -18.32
C SER A 278 24.14 -2.96 -18.42
N GLN A 279 23.16 -3.16 -17.55
CA GLN A 279 21.89 -2.42 -17.56
C GLN A 279 21.91 -1.21 -16.61
N LEU A 280 22.79 -1.19 -15.61
CA LEU A 280 22.74 -0.25 -14.50
C LEU A 280 23.27 1.15 -14.82
N LYS A 281 23.99 1.35 -15.92
CA LYS A 281 24.48 2.68 -16.38
C LYS A 281 25.19 3.48 -15.29
N GLY A 282 25.95 2.83 -14.41
CA GLY A 282 26.69 3.46 -13.29
C GLY A 282 25.93 3.47 -11.94
N MET A 283 24.66 3.17 -11.94
CA MET A 283 23.88 2.98 -10.69
C MET A 283 24.22 1.65 -10.02
N LYS A 284 23.88 1.52 -8.73
CA LYS A 284 24.08 0.29 -7.94
C LYS A 284 22.88 -0.02 -7.07
N PHE A 285 22.51 -1.31 -7.03
CA PHE A 285 21.59 -1.83 -6.03
C PHE A 285 22.25 -1.84 -4.66
N ARG A 286 21.51 -1.43 -3.65
CA ARG A 286 21.87 -1.41 -2.24
C ARG A 286 20.63 -1.53 -1.36
N LEU A 287 20.82 -1.66 -0.06
CA LEU A 287 19.75 -1.44 0.90
C LEU A 287 19.37 0.06 0.95
N PRO A 288 18.12 0.40 1.24
CA PRO A 288 17.72 1.78 1.49
C PRO A 288 18.42 2.32 2.75
N THR A 289 18.74 3.62 2.78
CA THR A 289 18.96 4.28 4.07
C THR A 289 17.62 4.34 4.81
N GLU A 290 17.65 4.47 6.12
CA GLU A 290 16.42 4.59 6.91
C GLU A 290 15.56 5.78 6.47
N ALA A 291 16.23 6.91 6.14
CA ALA A 291 15.56 8.11 5.66
C ALA A 291 14.90 7.93 4.28
N GLU A 292 15.57 7.26 3.35
CA GLU A 292 15.01 6.93 2.05
C GLU A 292 13.80 6.00 2.19
N TRP A 293 13.91 5.01 3.09
CA TRP A 293 12.82 4.08 3.38
C TRP A 293 11.60 4.83 3.91
N GLU A 294 11.77 5.68 4.95
CA GLU A 294 10.65 6.41 5.55
C GLU A 294 10.04 7.43 4.58
N PHE A 295 10.87 8.13 3.79
CA PHE A 295 10.37 9.07 2.78
C PHE A 295 9.51 8.36 1.74
N ALA A 296 9.95 7.22 1.23
CA ALA A 296 9.19 6.40 0.29
C ALA A 296 7.91 5.84 0.93
N ALA A 297 7.97 5.34 2.17
CA ALA A 297 6.81 4.81 2.90
C ALA A 297 5.72 5.87 3.12
N ARG A 298 6.11 7.12 3.36
CA ARG A 298 5.20 8.26 3.51
C ARG A 298 4.61 8.78 2.19
N GLY A 299 4.98 8.20 1.04
CA GLY A 299 4.51 8.66 -0.27
C GLY A 299 5.40 9.72 -0.92
N GLY A 300 6.62 9.98 -0.39
CA GLY A 300 7.58 10.94 -0.95
C GLY A 300 7.01 12.35 -1.07
N THR A 301 7.22 12.98 -2.23
CA THR A 301 6.67 14.32 -2.55
C THR A 301 5.14 14.31 -2.77
N LYS A 302 4.52 13.12 -2.85
CA LYS A 302 3.07 12.93 -3.03
C LYS A 302 2.34 12.54 -1.74
N SER A 303 3.04 12.59 -0.61
CA SER A 303 2.51 12.19 0.69
C SER A 303 1.19 12.87 1.02
N ARG A 304 0.21 12.09 1.44
CA ARG A 304 -1.09 12.56 1.96
C ARG A 304 -1.11 12.61 3.49
N GLY A 305 0.01 12.29 4.13
CA GLY A 305 0.15 12.33 5.58
C GLY A 305 -0.48 11.15 6.30
N TYR A 306 -0.73 10.04 5.59
CA TYR A 306 -1.30 8.83 6.18
C TYR A 306 -0.39 8.25 7.28
N LYS A 307 -1.03 7.61 8.24
CA LYS A 307 -0.39 6.94 9.38
C LYS A 307 0.47 5.75 8.93
N TYR A 308 -0.09 4.93 8.04
CA TYR A 308 0.57 3.79 7.40
C TYR A 308 0.93 4.13 5.95
N SER A 309 1.67 3.29 5.30
CA SER A 309 2.06 3.53 3.92
C SER A 309 0.88 3.36 2.96
N GLY A 310 0.23 4.47 2.60
CA GLY A 310 -0.87 4.54 1.65
C GLY A 310 -2.28 4.58 2.26
N SER A 311 -2.44 4.45 3.58
CA SER A 311 -3.77 4.51 4.22
C SER A 311 -3.67 4.85 5.70
N ASP A 312 -4.77 5.36 6.28
CA ASP A 312 -4.97 5.41 7.74
C ASP A 312 -5.59 4.11 8.27
N ILE A 313 -5.99 3.19 7.39
CA ILE A 313 -6.57 1.89 7.73
C ILE A 313 -5.52 0.81 7.52
N LEU A 314 -5.08 0.18 8.64
CA LEU A 314 -3.95 -0.77 8.66
C LEU A 314 -4.16 -1.95 7.69
N TYR A 315 -5.32 -2.60 7.75
CA TYR A 315 -5.59 -3.84 7.03
C TYR A 315 -5.71 -3.68 5.50
N ARG A 316 -5.78 -2.44 5.00
CA ARG A 316 -5.74 -2.16 3.56
C ARG A 316 -4.35 -2.27 2.97
N VAL A 317 -3.34 -2.04 3.80
CA VAL A 317 -1.95 -1.86 3.36
C VAL A 317 -0.98 -2.80 4.06
N ALA A 318 -1.43 -3.56 5.10
CA ALA A 318 -0.53 -4.35 5.93
C ALA A 318 -1.04 -5.78 6.20
N TRP A 319 -0.19 -6.76 5.95
CA TRP A 319 -0.30 -8.08 6.55
C TRP A 319 0.35 -8.07 7.93
N CYS A 320 -0.43 -8.30 8.97
CA CYS A 320 -0.04 -8.20 10.38
C CYS A 320 -0.52 -9.41 11.18
N GLY A 321 -0.17 -9.55 12.45
CA GLY A 321 -0.52 -10.70 13.25
C GLY A 321 -2.02 -10.95 13.47
N ARG A 322 -2.88 -10.00 13.06
CA ARG A 322 -4.33 -10.14 13.15
C ARG A 322 -4.98 -10.66 11.86
N ASN A 323 -4.39 -10.44 10.69
CA ASN A 323 -4.95 -10.83 9.39
C ASN A 323 -4.03 -11.72 8.55
N SER A 324 -2.80 -12.01 9.02
CA SER A 324 -1.81 -12.80 8.27
C SER A 324 -1.99 -14.31 8.41
N ASN A 325 -2.86 -14.79 9.30
CA ASN A 325 -2.98 -16.22 9.65
C ASN A 325 -1.67 -16.86 10.12
N GLY A 326 -0.74 -16.05 10.68
CA GLY A 326 0.52 -16.52 11.23
C GLY A 326 1.60 -16.83 10.21
N GLU A 327 1.52 -16.26 8.99
CA GLU A 327 2.49 -16.47 7.91
C GLU A 327 2.69 -15.20 7.05
N THR A 328 3.75 -15.19 6.23
CA THR A 328 3.91 -14.17 5.18
C THR A 328 2.89 -14.36 4.07
N HIS A 329 2.61 -13.32 3.30
CA HIS A 329 1.73 -13.36 2.13
C HIS A 329 2.49 -12.99 0.87
N GLU A 330 1.93 -13.31 -0.31
CA GLU A 330 2.48 -12.84 -1.58
C GLU A 330 2.53 -11.32 -1.59
N VAL A 331 3.59 -10.76 -2.16
CA VAL A 331 3.76 -9.31 -2.25
C VAL A 331 2.70 -8.68 -3.16
N ALA A 332 2.42 -7.39 -2.95
CA ALA A 332 1.47 -6.61 -3.74
C ALA A 332 0.02 -7.14 -3.75
N THR A 333 -0.40 -7.83 -2.71
CA THR A 333 -1.79 -8.33 -2.59
C THR A 333 -2.72 -7.36 -1.86
N LEU A 334 -2.18 -6.35 -1.19
CA LEU A 334 -2.92 -5.25 -0.57
C LEU A 334 -2.72 -3.93 -1.35
N GLN A 335 -3.25 -2.81 -0.85
CA GLN A 335 -3.17 -1.53 -1.54
C GLN A 335 -1.76 -0.93 -1.48
N PRO A 336 -1.27 -0.29 -2.57
CA PRO A 336 -0.02 0.43 -2.55
C PRO A 336 -0.17 1.82 -1.93
N ASN A 337 0.97 2.47 -1.65
CA ASN A 337 0.98 3.88 -1.30
C ASN A 337 0.86 4.80 -2.54
N GLU A 338 0.95 6.13 -2.31
CA GLU A 338 0.78 7.18 -3.33
C GLU A 338 1.81 7.11 -4.47
N LEU A 339 2.90 6.38 -4.28
CA LEU A 339 3.96 6.16 -5.27
C LEU A 339 3.79 4.84 -6.03
N GLY A 340 2.82 4.00 -5.65
CA GLY A 340 2.64 2.67 -6.20
C GLY A 340 3.56 1.62 -5.56
N ILE A 341 4.02 1.85 -4.34
CA ILE A 341 4.90 0.94 -3.60
C ILE A 341 4.04 0.14 -2.62
N TYR A 342 4.20 -1.18 -2.62
CA TYR A 342 3.44 -2.13 -1.80
C TYR A 342 4.22 -2.58 -0.57
N ASP A 343 3.51 -3.04 0.45
CA ASP A 343 4.03 -3.75 1.62
C ASP A 343 5.09 -2.96 2.42
N MET A 344 5.06 -1.60 2.36
CA MET A 344 5.88 -0.76 3.23
C MET A 344 5.35 -0.73 4.68
N SER A 345 4.15 -1.25 4.89
CA SER A 345 3.59 -1.57 6.20
C SER A 345 3.24 -3.05 6.20
N GLY A 346 3.87 -3.86 7.06
CA GLY A 346 3.57 -5.28 7.25
C GLY A 346 4.30 -6.26 6.33
N ASN A 347 3.82 -7.48 6.31
CA ASN A 347 4.38 -8.68 5.68
C ASN A 347 5.72 -9.08 6.34
N VAL A 348 6.84 -8.43 6.01
CA VAL A 348 8.12 -8.59 6.71
C VAL A 348 8.77 -7.24 7.03
N ASP A 349 9.44 -7.15 8.18
CA ASP A 349 10.34 -6.04 8.46
C ASP A 349 11.47 -6.01 7.41
N GLU A 350 11.95 -4.82 7.05
CA GLU A 350 12.94 -4.61 6.00
C GLU A 350 14.24 -4.06 6.56
N TRP A 351 15.37 -4.74 6.28
CA TRP A 351 16.69 -4.25 6.60
C TRP A 351 17.00 -2.91 5.93
N CYS A 352 17.48 -1.94 6.72
CA CYS A 352 18.07 -0.71 6.22
C CYS A 352 19.61 -0.73 6.30
N LEU A 353 20.23 0.18 5.56
CA LEU A 353 21.69 0.35 5.57
C LEU A 353 22.19 0.82 6.93
N ASP A 354 21.42 1.63 7.61
CA ASP A 354 21.80 2.39 8.79
C ASP A 354 21.99 1.50 10.02
N ARG A 355 22.94 1.88 10.86
CA ARG A 355 23.00 1.41 12.24
C ARG A 355 21.94 2.10 13.06
N PHE A 356 21.43 1.42 14.06
CA PHE A 356 20.41 1.98 14.95
C PHE A 356 21.06 2.84 16.05
N ASP A 357 20.55 4.07 16.20
CA ASP A 357 20.82 4.96 17.33
C ASP A 357 19.65 5.92 17.51
N VAL A 358 19.67 6.75 18.54
CA VAL A 358 18.72 7.86 18.71
C VAL A 358 18.92 8.90 17.61
N TYR A 359 17.83 9.53 17.18
CA TYR A 359 17.94 10.59 16.20
C TYR A 359 18.57 11.84 16.80
N GLU A 360 19.42 12.48 16.00
CA GLU A 360 19.88 13.84 16.32
C GLU A 360 18.76 14.83 15.99
N ASN A 361 18.43 15.70 16.95
CA ASN A 361 17.39 16.71 16.77
C ASN A 361 17.94 17.94 15.99
N SER A 362 18.49 17.67 14.79
CA SER A 362 19.02 18.69 13.87
C SER A 362 18.59 18.38 12.45
N ILE A 363 18.68 19.36 11.55
CA ILE A 363 18.44 19.15 10.11
C ILE A 363 19.50 18.20 9.58
N GLN A 364 19.09 17.10 8.97
CA GLN A 364 19.96 16.08 8.39
C GLN A 364 19.90 16.13 6.85
N THR A 365 21.05 16.01 6.19
CA THR A 365 21.11 15.92 4.71
C THR A 365 21.67 14.57 4.31
N ASN A 366 20.87 13.79 3.57
CA ASN A 366 21.19 12.42 3.15
C ASN A 366 21.76 11.56 4.29
N PRO A 367 21.07 11.44 5.44
CA PRO A 367 21.60 10.67 6.57
C PRO A 367 21.77 9.19 6.21
N VAL A 368 22.82 8.58 6.77
CA VAL A 368 23.17 7.16 6.61
C VAL A 368 23.33 6.45 7.96
N GLY A 369 22.79 7.07 9.01
CA GLY A 369 22.94 6.60 10.38
C GLY A 369 24.34 6.80 10.97
N PRO A 370 24.54 6.37 12.21
CA PRO A 370 25.81 6.55 12.93
C PRO A 370 26.91 5.62 12.38
N LYS A 371 28.15 6.08 12.49
CA LYS A 371 29.32 5.32 12.04
C LYS A 371 29.56 4.05 12.88
N TYR A 372 29.19 4.07 14.15
CA TYR A 372 29.41 2.98 15.12
C TYR A 372 28.07 2.50 15.68
N GLY A 373 27.99 1.23 16.08
CA GLY A 373 26.80 0.58 16.62
C GLY A 373 26.78 -0.90 16.27
N GLY A 374 26.18 -1.72 17.13
CA GLY A 374 26.12 -3.18 16.95
C GLY A 374 24.90 -3.66 16.16
N THR A 375 23.83 -2.86 16.10
CA THR A 375 22.57 -3.26 15.50
C THR A 375 22.25 -2.45 14.24
N ARG A 376 21.40 -3.00 13.37
CA ARG A 376 20.91 -2.36 12.15
C ARG A 376 19.44 -2.02 12.28
N VAL A 377 19.05 -0.95 11.64
CA VAL A 377 17.64 -0.54 11.55
C VAL A 377 16.85 -1.55 10.72
N ILE A 378 15.66 -1.90 11.21
CA ILE A 378 14.62 -2.57 10.43
C ILE A 378 13.33 -1.76 10.53
N ARG A 379 12.52 -1.80 9.47
CA ARG A 379 11.35 -0.96 9.28
C ARG A 379 10.17 -1.75 8.71
N GLY A 380 8.95 -1.26 8.95
CA GLY A 380 7.73 -1.71 8.30
C GLY A 380 6.81 -2.56 9.16
N GLY A 381 7.35 -3.30 10.14
CA GLY A 381 6.60 -4.32 10.87
C GLY A 381 6.39 -5.58 10.02
N SER A 382 5.89 -6.63 10.64
CA SER A 382 5.81 -7.95 10.02
C SER A 382 4.47 -8.67 10.27
N TRP A 383 4.26 -9.76 9.58
CA TRP A 383 3.11 -10.65 9.71
C TRP A 383 2.81 -11.08 11.16
N SER A 384 3.78 -11.00 12.07
CA SER A 384 3.64 -11.45 13.48
C SER A 384 3.34 -10.32 14.47
N ASN A 385 3.51 -9.04 14.09
CA ASN A 385 3.27 -7.91 14.98
C ASN A 385 1.76 -7.73 15.21
N LEU A 386 1.39 -7.36 16.46
CA LEU A 386 0.00 -7.18 16.87
C LEU A 386 -0.38 -5.72 17.14
N ARG A 387 0.62 -4.86 17.39
CA ARG A 387 0.36 -3.46 17.75
C ARG A 387 0.35 -2.61 16.50
N TRP A 388 -0.70 -1.85 16.30
CA TRP A 388 -0.86 -0.93 15.16
C TRP A 388 0.32 0.04 15.00
N ILE A 389 0.93 0.47 16.11
CA ILE A 389 2.06 1.41 16.07
C ILE A 389 3.28 0.82 15.35
N ASP A 390 3.46 -0.50 15.34
CA ASP A 390 4.61 -1.14 14.70
C ASP A 390 4.62 -0.95 13.18
N PHE A 391 3.47 -0.66 12.57
CA PHE A 391 3.25 -0.49 11.13
C PHE A 391 3.27 0.95 10.65
N CYS A 392 3.29 1.93 11.55
CA CYS A 392 3.35 3.33 11.16
C CYS A 392 4.60 3.60 10.31
N SER A 393 4.47 4.44 9.27
CA SER A 393 5.60 4.80 8.40
C SER A 393 6.78 5.39 9.18
N SER A 394 6.52 5.98 10.37
CA SER A 394 7.54 6.50 11.30
C SER A 394 8.07 5.47 12.28
N SER A 395 7.47 4.27 12.37
CA SER A 395 7.90 3.25 13.31
C SER A 395 9.26 2.69 12.93
N ARG A 396 10.11 2.49 13.92
CA ARG A 396 11.45 1.96 13.74
C ARG A 396 11.81 0.97 14.84
N THR A 397 12.56 -0.04 14.47
CA THR A 397 13.17 -0.98 15.42
C THR A 397 14.53 -1.43 14.90
N PHE A 398 15.15 -2.40 15.54
CA PHE A 398 16.48 -2.87 15.18
C PHE A 398 16.65 -4.37 15.40
N SER A 399 17.64 -4.93 14.73
CA SER A 399 18.09 -6.30 14.96
C SER A 399 19.61 -6.40 14.87
N ASP A 400 20.16 -7.48 15.44
CA ASP A 400 21.56 -7.84 15.24
C ASP A 400 21.78 -8.22 13.76
N PRO A 401 22.79 -7.66 13.08
CA PRO A 401 23.05 -7.91 11.65
C PRO A 401 23.37 -9.37 11.31
N HIS A 402 23.73 -10.20 12.29
CA HIS A 402 24.06 -11.60 12.10
C HIS A 402 22.87 -12.54 12.32
N GLU A 403 21.81 -12.05 12.97
CA GLU A 403 20.59 -12.82 13.22
C GLU A 403 19.67 -12.82 11.99
N HIS A 404 18.86 -13.87 11.89
CA HIS A 404 17.89 -14.04 10.83
C HIS A 404 16.57 -14.60 11.39
N TYR A 405 15.48 -13.98 11.00
CA TYR A 405 14.13 -14.31 11.49
C TYR A 405 13.14 -14.46 10.35
N ALA A 406 12.10 -15.26 10.55
CA ALA A 406 10.99 -15.41 9.59
C ALA A 406 10.16 -14.12 9.44
N THR A 407 10.48 -13.10 10.19
CA THR A 407 9.83 -11.79 10.18
C THR A 407 10.64 -10.71 9.49
N ILE A 408 11.87 -11.00 9.04
CA ILE A 408 12.77 -9.98 8.48
C ILE A 408 13.22 -10.37 7.08
N GLY A 409 12.99 -9.48 6.13
CA GLY A 409 13.42 -9.53 4.74
C GLY A 409 14.11 -8.24 4.31
N LEU A 410 13.97 -7.88 3.04
CA LEU A 410 14.62 -6.69 2.48
C LEU A 410 13.85 -6.11 1.31
N ARG A 411 14.16 -4.85 1.00
CA ARG A 411 13.75 -4.15 -0.22
C ARG A 411 14.96 -3.56 -0.93
N LEU A 412 14.92 -3.52 -2.25
CA LEU A 412 15.97 -2.95 -3.08
C LEU A 412 15.88 -1.42 -3.12
N THR A 413 17.03 -0.78 -3.16
CA THR A 413 17.20 0.61 -3.59
C THR A 413 18.24 0.66 -4.70
N LEU A 414 18.08 1.55 -5.67
CA LEU A 414 19.00 1.74 -6.79
C LEU A 414 19.33 3.22 -6.92
N SER A 415 20.60 3.58 -6.93
CA SER A 415 21.09 4.96 -7.12
C SER A 415 22.51 4.98 -7.69
N GLU A 416 22.97 6.18 -8.07
CA GLU A 416 24.37 6.45 -8.42
C GLU A 416 25.33 6.18 -7.24
#